data_b66d32dc29272cee1407476f994db33d
#
_entry.id   b66d32dc29272cee1407476f994db33d
#
_cell.length_a   1.000
_cell.length_b   1.000
_cell.length_c   1.000
_cell.angle_alpha   90.00
_cell.angle_beta   90.00
_cell.angle_gamma   90.00
#
_symmetry.space_group_name_H-M   'P 1'
#
loop_
_entity.id
_entity.type
_entity.pdbx_description
1 polymer ?
#
loop_
_entity_poly.entity_id
_entity_poly.type
_entity_poly.pdbx_seq_one_letter_code
_entity_poly.pdbx_strand_id
1 'polypeptide(L)'
;FLPSESDWDAIAASDGIPDGAEVVLGVDASKNNDTTAIVIGTVADKPHFDKLAAWSKPKDDDGWTVPILEVEDAIRDAAKRYRVREVAFDPAYFTRSAHVLAAEGLNMVEYPQDPRRQTAATNDLRSGVLNKRFTHSGDSELRAHVIRATVKESDKGIRLAKQSRSRNAPKID
;
A
#
# COMPACT_ATOMS: atom_id res chain seq x y z
N PHE A 1 12.10 7.78 6.42
CA PHE A 1 12.79 7.60 5.14
C PHE A 1 12.81 8.87 4.30
N LEU A 2 11.89 9.79 4.52
CA LEU A 2 11.91 11.14 3.96
C LEU A 2 12.80 12.06 4.82
N PRO A 3 13.43 13.08 4.23
CA PRO A 3 14.22 14.06 4.97
C PRO A 3 13.38 14.87 5.94
N SER A 4 12.12 15.19 5.60
CA SER A 4 11.18 15.93 6.44
C SER A 4 9.75 15.41 6.23
N GLU A 5 8.91 15.52 7.26
CA GLU A 5 7.47 15.28 7.15
C GLU A 5 6.81 16.26 6.17
N SER A 6 7.30 17.50 6.13
CA SER A 6 6.81 18.52 5.21
C SER A 6 7.00 18.17 3.73
N ASP A 7 7.94 17.28 3.38
CA ASP A 7 8.11 16.81 1.99
C ASP A 7 6.89 15.99 1.56
N TRP A 8 6.36 15.14 2.45
CA TRP A 8 5.14 14.41 2.22
C TRP A 8 3.92 15.36 2.17
N ASP A 9 3.79 16.22 3.17
CA ASP A 9 2.64 17.14 3.27
C ASP A 9 2.56 18.09 2.06
N ALA A 10 3.69 18.45 1.47
CA ALA A 10 3.77 19.35 0.31
C ALA A 10 3.22 18.76 -1.01
N ILE A 11 2.96 17.45 -1.06
CA ILE A 11 2.35 16.78 -2.22
C ILE A 11 0.92 16.31 -1.95
N ALA A 12 0.34 16.68 -0.81
CA ALA A 12 -1.06 16.43 -0.52
C ALA A 12 -1.96 17.24 -1.48
N ALA A 13 -3.03 16.61 -1.95
CA ALA A 13 -4.07 17.24 -2.79
C ALA A 13 -5.43 16.70 -2.37
N SER A 14 -6.43 17.58 -2.32
CA SER A 14 -7.79 17.22 -1.91
C SER A 14 -8.62 16.57 -3.01
N ASP A 15 -8.10 16.50 -4.22
CA ASP A 15 -8.79 15.91 -5.36
C ASP A 15 -8.80 14.38 -5.20
N GLY A 16 -9.98 13.82 -4.97
CA GLY A 16 -10.15 12.37 -4.93
C GLY A 16 -10.01 11.74 -6.32
N ILE A 17 -9.93 10.41 -6.36
CA ILE A 17 -9.89 9.65 -7.61
C ILE A 17 -11.31 9.61 -8.20
N PRO A 18 -11.53 10.14 -9.42
CA PRO A 18 -12.86 10.16 -10.02
C PRO A 18 -13.34 8.76 -10.44
N ASP A 19 -14.65 8.54 -10.41
CA ASP A 19 -15.25 7.29 -10.89
C ASP A 19 -14.89 7.05 -12.37
N GLY A 20 -14.62 5.79 -12.70
CA GLY A 20 -14.19 5.40 -14.04
C GLY A 20 -12.73 5.69 -14.38
N ALA A 21 -11.95 6.30 -13.47
CA ALA A 21 -10.52 6.47 -13.67
C ALA A 21 -9.80 5.13 -13.86
N GLU A 22 -8.75 5.13 -14.67
CA GLU A 22 -7.85 3.97 -14.75
C GLU A 22 -6.92 3.98 -13.54
N VAL A 23 -6.87 2.85 -12.83
CA VAL A 23 -6.14 2.73 -11.56
C VAL A 23 -5.37 1.43 -11.47
N VAL A 24 -4.38 1.42 -10.59
CA VAL A 24 -3.70 0.23 -10.08
C VAL A 24 -3.98 0.09 -8.60
N LEU A 25 -4.06 -1.15 -8.11
CA LEU A 25 -4.16 -1.45 -6.68
C LEU A 25 -2.89 -2.13 -6.20
N GLY A 26 -2.44 -1.77 -5.01
CA GLY A 26 -1.37 -2.47 -4.28
C GLY A 26 -1.94 -3.09 -3.02
N VAL A 27 -1.76 -4.40 -2.83
CA VAL A 27 -2.25 -5.14 -1.66
C VAL A 27 -1.07 -5.66 -0.85
N ASP A 28 -0.97 -5.21 0.39
CA ASP A 28 -0.09 -5.81 1.39
C ASP A 28 -0.95 -6.60 2.38
N ALA A 29 -0.87 -7.93 2.30
CA ALA A 29 -1.68 -8.83 3.10
C ALA A 29 -0.88 -9.42 4.27
N SER A 30 -1.48 -9.40 5.44
CA SER A 30 -0.94 -10.04 6.64
C SER A 30 -1.87 -11.16 7.15
N LYS A 31 -1.41 -11.98 8.09
CA LYS A 31 -2.23 -13.04 8.67
C LYS A 31 -2.94 -12.59 9.97
N ASN A 32 -2.21 -12.20 11.00
CA ASN A 32 -2.78 -12.08 12.35
C ASN A 32 -2.38 -10.83 13.13
N ASN A 33 -1.23 -10.23 12.89
CA ASN A 33 -0.67 -9.20 13.80
C ASN A 33 -0.27 -7.91 13.10
N ASP A 34 -0.22 -7.91 11.79
CA ASP A 34 0.07 -6.74 10.98
C ASP A 34 -1.20 -6.21 10.31
N THR A 35 -1.16 -4.99 9.85
CA THR A 35 -2.24 -4.42 9.06
C THR A 35 -2.25 -5.08 7.68
N THR A 36 -3.44 -5.37 7.16
CA THR A 36 -3.64 -5.58 5.73
C THR A 36 -4.14 -4.29 5.13
N ALA A 37 -3.54 -3.83 4.06
CA ALA A 37 -3.89 -2.57 3.44
C ALA A 37 -4.01 -2.69 1.92
N ILE A 38 -4.89 -1.87 1.35
CA ILE A 38 -5.00 -1.66 -0.09
C ILE A 38 -4.77 -0.19 -0.38
N VAL A 39 -3.77 0.08 -1.20
CA VAL A 39 -3.51 1.41 -1.76
C VAL A 39 -3.98 1.45 -3.20
N ILE A 40 -4.56 2.55 -3.62
CA ILE A 40 -5.00 2.82 -4.98
C ILE A 40 -4.18 3.96 -5.58
N GLY A 41 -3.79 3.83 -6.83
CA GLY A 41 -3.10 4.88 -7.57
C GLY A 41 -3.68 5.07 -8.97
N THR A 42 -3.84 6.30 -9.42
CA THR A 42 -4.27 6.58 -10.79
C THR A 42 -3.17 6.30 -11.80
N VAL A 43 -3.53 5.83 -13.00
CA VAL A 43 -2.64 5.71 -14.15
C VAL A 43 -2.68 7.03 -14.92
N ALA A 44 -1.70 7.90 -14.65
CA ALA A 44 -1.62 9.24 -15.22
C ALA A 44 -0.15 9.72 -15.25
N ASP A 45 0.16 10.78 -15.99
CA ASP A 45 1.50 11.39 -16.02
C ASP A 45 1.93 11.88 -14.63
N LYS A 46 0.97 12.38 -13.84
CA LYS A 46 1.14 12.68 -12.43
C LYS A 46 0.12 11.87 -11.62
N PRO A 47 0.49 10.67 -11.13
CA PRO A 47 -0.42 9.82 -10.38
C PRO A 47 -0.93 10.48 -9.10
N HIS A 48 -2.13 10.07 -8.68
CA HIS A 48 -2.68 10.37 -7.36
C HIS A 48 -2.85 9.07 -6.59
N PHE A 49 -2.32 9.02 -5.36
CA PHE A 49 -2.42 7.85 -4.49
C PHE A 49 -3.36 8.11 -3.32
N ASP A 50 -4.07 7.05 -2.94
CA ASP A 50 -4.92 7.07 -1.76
C ASP A 50 -4.90 5.71 -1.05
N LYS A 51 -5.30 5.71 0.22
CA LYS A 51 -5.63 4.49 0.93
C LYS A 51 -7.05 4.07 0.55
N LEU A 52 -7.19 2.92 -0.09
CA LEU A 52 -8.52 2.38 -0.42
C LEU A 52 -9.18 1.77 0.84
N ALA A 53 -8.45 0.93 1.56
CA ALA A 53 -8.92 0.29 2.78
C ALA A 53 -7.74 -0.22 3.63
N ALA A 54 -7.97 -0.39 4.94
CA ALA A 54 -7.02 -1.01 5.85
C ALA A 54 -7.73 -1.77 6.96
N TRP A 55 -7.17 -2.91 7.37
CA TRP A 55 -7.67 -3.77 8.44
C TRP A 55 -6.54 -4.03 9.43
N SER A 56 -6.71 -3.53 10.64
CA SER A 56 -5.73 -3.68 11.72
C SER A 56 -6.33 -4.46 12.88
N LYS A 57 -5.51 -5.28 13.54
CA LYS A 57 -5.91 -6.01 14.75
C LYS A 57 -6.40 -5.03 15.82
N PRO A 58 -7.61 -5.19 16.38
CA PRO A 58 -8.06 -4.46 17.56
C PRO A 58 -7.12 -4.72 18.75
N LYS A 59 -7.01 -3.75 19.68
CA LYS A 59 -6.05 -3.84 20.79
C LYS A 59 -6.28 -5.06 21.70
N ASP A 60 -7.52 -5.45 21.91
CA ASP A 60 -7.91 -6.44 22.91
C ASP A 60 -8.46 -7.75 22.29
N ASP A 61 -8.15 -8.02 21.02
CA ASP A 61 -8.59 -9.24 20.33
C ASP A 61 -7.40 -10.11 19.91
N ASP A 62 -7.00 -11.01 20.80
CA ASP A 62 -5.90 -11.95 20.50
C ASP A 62 -6.27 -13.06 19.51
N GLY A 63 -7.55 -13.28 19.28
CA GLY A 63 -8.07 -14.23 18.29
C GLY A 63 -8.27 -13.62 16.90
N TRP A 64 -8.03 -12.31 16.73
CA TRP A 64 -8.29 -11.62 15.48
C TRP A 64 -7.47 -12.17 14.31
N THR A 65 -8.16 -12.37 13.22
CA THR A 65 -7.54 -12.66 11.91
C THR A 65 -8.08 -11.68 10.88
N VAL A 66 -7.26 -11.40 9.87
CA VAL A 66 -7.69 -10.53 8.77
C VAL A 66 -8.98 -11.07 8.14
N PRO A 67 -10.04 -10.27 8.03
CA PRO A 67 -11.28 -10.67 7.37
C PRO A 67 -11.08 -10.71 5.85
N ILE A 68 -10.44 -11.77 5.36
CA ILE A 68 -9.97 -11.87 3.98
C ILE A 68 -11.07 -11.67 2.94
N LEU A 69 -12.30 -12.04 3.25
CA LEU A 69 -13.44 -11.82 2.35
C LEU A 69 -13.77 -10.33 2.20
N GLU A 70 -13.63 -9.53 3.26
CA GLU A 70 -13.79 -8.07 3.16
C GLU A 70 -12.70 -7.43 2.31
N VAL A 71 -11.46 -7.98 2.37
CA VAL A 71 -10.35 -7.53 1.51
C VAL A 71 -10.67 -7.82 0.05
N GLU A 72 -11.16 -9.03 -0.25
CA GLU A 72 -11.58 -9.39 -1.60
C GLU A 72 -12.75 -8.50 -2.09
N ASP A 73 -13.74 -8.24 -1.23
CA ASP A 73 -14.90 -7.41 -1.57
C ASP A 73 -14.51 -5.95 -1.82
N ALA A 74 -13.56 -5.40 -1.07
CA ALA A 74 -13.02 -4.06 -1.33
C ALA A 74 -12.37 -3.96 -2.71
N ILE A 75 -11.68 -5.00 -3.17
CA ILE A 75 -11.10 -5.05 -4.52
C ILE A 75 -12.19 -5.16 -5.58
N ARG A 76 -13.24 -5.99 -5.35
CA ARG A 76 -14.41 -6.09 -6.25
C ARG A 76 -15.15 -4.78 -6.37
N ASP A 77 -15.34 -4.07 -5.26
CA ASP A 77 -16.02 -2.77 -5.25
C ASP A 77 -15.19 -1.68 -5.95
N ALA A 78 -13.87 -1.70 -5.78
CA ALA A 78 -12.99 -0.85 -6.57
C ALA A 78 -13.11 -1.15 -8.08
N ALA A 79 -13.20 -2.42 -8.47
CA ALA A 79 -13.35 -2.80 -9.87
C ALA A 79 -14.72 -2.42 -10.49
N LYS A 80 -15.77 -2.27 -9.66
CA LYS A 80 -17.07 -1.74 -10.11
C LYS A 80 -17.02 -0.22 -10.34
N ARG A 81 -16.19 0.48 -9.54
CA ARG A 81 -16.10 1.93 -9.54
C ARG A 81 -15.06 2.48 -10.52
N TYR A 82 -13.95 1.77 -10.67
CA TYR A 82 -12.78 2.18 -11.45
C TYR A 82 -12.45 1.16 -12.53
N ARG A 83 -11.66 1.58 -13.51
CA ARG A 83 -11.01 0.65 -14.46
C ARG A 83 -9.70 0.14 -13.84
N VAL A 84 -9.78 -0.94 -13.10
CA VAL A 84 -8.61 -1.55 -12.48
C VAL A 84 -7.75 -2.22 -13.54
N ARG A 85 -6.58 -1.65 -13.80
CA ARG A 85 -5.60 -2.16 -14.76
C ARG A 85 -4.89 -3.39 -14.26
N GLU A 86 -4.49 -3.36 -12.99
CA GLU A 86 -3.86 -4.48 -12.30
C GLU A 86 -4.01 -4.36 -10.79
N VAL A 87 -3.90 -5.50 -10.11
CA VAL A 87 -3.82 -5.61 -8.65
C VAL A 87 -2.49 -6.28 -8.33
N ALA A 88 -1.52 -5.48 -7.86
CA ALA A 88 -0.21 -5.97 -7.41
C ALA A 88 -0.32 -6.48 -5.97
N PHE A 89 0.21 -7.66 -5.68
CA PHE A 89 0.13 -8.27 -4.35
C PHE A 89 1.38 -9.07 -3.98
N ASP A 90 1.69 -9.12 -2.67
CA ASP A 90 2.68 -10.08 -2.15
C ASP A 90 2.04 -11.48 -2.07
N PRO A 91 2.62 -12.49 -2.70
CA PRO A 91 2.06 -13.85 -2.68
C PRO A 91 2.04 -14.50 -1.30
N ALA A 92 2.78 -14.00 -0.30
CA ALA A 92 2.98 -14.65 0.99
C ALA A 92 1.67 -15.05 1.71
N TYR A 93 0.61 -14.25 1.65
CA TYR A 93 -0.66 -14.52 2.33
C TYR A 93 -1.89 -14.31 1.44
N PHE A 94 -1.72 -13.98 0.17
CA PHE A 94 -2.81 -13.56 -0.71
C PHE A 94 -3.02 -14.45 -1.95
N THR A 95 -2.20 -15.49 -2.15
CA THR A 95 -2.23 -16.34 -3.36
C THR A 95 -3.61 -16.94 -3.64
N ARG A 96 -4.31 -17.47 -2.61
CA ARG A 96 -5.65 -18.05 -2.80
C ARG A 96 -6.65 -17.00 -3.28
N SER A 97 -6.70 -15.86 -2.62
CA SER A 97 -7.59 -14.75 -3.00
C SER A 97 -7.26 -14.22 -4.39
N ALA A 98 -5.97 -14.13 -4.73
CA ALA A 98 -5.55 -13.74 -6.07
C ALA A 98 -6.06 -14.68 -7.16
N HIS A 99 -6.04 -16.01 -6.93
CA HIS A 99 -6.61 -16.98 -7.87
C HIS A 99 -8.13 -16.83 -8.02
N VAL A 100 -8.86 -16.56 -6.92
CA VAL A 100 -10.31 -16.31 -6.96
C VAL A 100 -10.60 -15.04 -7.78
N LEU A 101 -9.94 -13.94 -7.46
CA LEU A 101 -10.14 -12.67 -8.15
C LEU A 101 -9.70 -12.71 -9.62
N ALA A 102 -8.64 -13.46 -9.95
CA ALA A 102 -8.24 -13.69 -11.33
C ALA A 102 -9.30 -14.49 -12.12
N ALA A 103 -9.93 -15.49 -11.50
CA ALA A 103 -11.03 -16.24 -12.12
C ALA A 103 -12.27 -15.37 -12.37
N GLU A 104 -12.44 -14.28 -11.62
CA GLU A 104 -13.46 -13.25 -11.82
C GLU A 104 -13.10 -12.21 -12.90
N GLY A 105 -11.89 -12.31 -13.48
CA GLY A 105 -11.44 -11.45 -14.59
C GLY A 105 -10.52 -10.30 -14.19
N LEU A 106 -10.08 -10.21 -12.93
CA LEU A 106 -9.12 -9.21 -12.50
C LEU A 106 -7.68 -9.59 -12.88
N ASN A 107 -6.90 -8.62 -13.32
CA ASN A 107 -5.49 -8.82 -13.63
C ASN A 107 -4.65 -8.80 -12.33
N MET A 108 -4.40 -9.99 -11.79
CA MET A 108 -3.63 -10.17 -10.55
C MET A 108 -2.15 -10.33 -10.86
N VAL A 109 -1.30 -9.46 -10.29
CA VAL A 109 0.15 -9.41 -10.56
C VAL A 109 0.94 -9.68 -9.28
N GLU A 110 1.71 -10.75 -9.25
CA GLU A 110 2.60 -11.05 -8.12
C GLU A 110 3.74 -10.03 -8.03
N TYR A 111 3.88 -9.42 -6.87
CA TYR A 111 4.97 -8.50 -6.54
C TYR A 111 5.68 -8.97 -5.26
N PRO A 112 6.53 -10.01 -5.35
CA PRO A 112 7.27 -10.51 -4.18
C PRO A 112 8.13 -9.43 -3.53
N GLN A 113 8.09 -9.32 -2.22
CA GLN A 113 8.82 -8.32 -1.45
C GLN A 113 10.29 -8.72 -1.23
N ASP A 114 11.01 -9.05 -2.30
CA ASP A 114 12.45 -9.31 -2.21
C ASP A 114 13.26 -8.00 -2.01
N PRO A 115 14.49 -8.10 -1.46
CA PRO A 115 15.30 -6.91 -1.14
C PRO A 115 15.60 -6.01 -2.34
N ARG A 116 15.73 -6.56 -3.55
CA ARG A 116 16.02 -5.79 -4.76
C ARG A 116 14.83 -4.93 -5.17
N ARG A 117 13.63 -5.54 -5.20
CA ARG A 117 12.39 -4.84 -5.52
C ARG A 117 12.04 -3.79 -4.48
N GLN A 118 12.14 -4.15 -3.18
CA GLN A 118 11.90 -3.20 -2.10
C GLN A 118 12.86 -2.00 -2.16
N THR A 119 14.14 -2.21 -2.48
CA THR A 119 15.11 -1.13 -2.63
C THR A 119 14.74 -0.22 -3.79
N ALA A 120 14.40 -0.78 -4.95
CA ALA A 120 13.97 0.00 -6.11
C ALA A 120 12.71 0.81 -5.81
N ALA A 121 11.68 0.19 -5.24
CA ALA A 121 10.43 0.85 -4.88
C ALA A 121 10.63 1.95 -3.81
N THR A 122 11.49 1.71 -2.81
CA THR A 122 11.82 2.72 -1.79
C THR A 122 12.48 3.96 -2.40
N ASN A 123 13.44 3.76 -3.30
CA ASN A 123 14.13 4.85 -3.98
C ASN A 123 13.18 5.63 -4.91
N ASP A 124 12.31 4.92 -5.62
CA ASP A 124 11.31 5.53 -6.50
C ASP A 124 10.29 6.35 -5.72
N LEU A 125 9.75 5.80 -4.63
CA LEU A 125 8.82 6.49 -3.74
C LEU A 125 9.47 7.77 -3.18
N ARG A 126 10.68 7.65 -2.61
CA ARG A 126 11.42 8.79 -2.06
C ARG A 126 11.67 9.86 -3.11
N SER A 127 12.19 9.47 -4.27
CA SER A 127 12.43 10.39 -5.40
C SER A 127 11.13 11.01 -5.90
N GLY A 128 10.05 10.25 -5.93
CA GLY A 128 8.72 10.72 -6.33
C GLY A 128 8.19 11.82 -5.41
N VAL A 129 8.34 11.66 -4.10
CA VAL A 129 7.98 12.69 -3.10
C VAL A 129 8.83 13.95 -3.31
N LEU A 130 10.15 13.82 -3.29
CA LEU A 130 11.08 14.96 -3.35
C LEU A 130 10.95 15.75 -4.65
N ASN A 131 10.65 15.09 -5.76
CA ASN A 131 10.46 15.73 -7.07
C ASN A 131 8.97 16.01 -7.38
N LYS A 132 8.06 15.82 -6.42
CA LYS A 132 6.61 16.08 -6.56
C LYS A 132 6.00 15.40 -7.79
N ARG A 133 6.44 14.16 -8.08
CA ARG A 133 6.00 13.40 -9.26
C ARG A 133 4.60 12.82 -9.13
N PHE A 134 4.04 12.80 -7.92
CA PHE A 134 2.69 12.34 -7.64
C PHE A 134 2.04 13.19 -6.55
N THR A 135 0.78 12.95 -6.30
CA THR A 135 0.01 13.53 -5.18
C THR A 135 -0.63 12.43 -4.34
N HIS A 136 -1.15 12.77 -3.17
CA HIS A 136 -1.95 11.87 -2.33
C HIS A 136 -3.09 12.62 -1.64
N SER A 137 -4.11 11.89 -1.16
CA SER A 137 -5.31 12.44 -0.53
C SER A 137 -5.07 13.22 0.78
N GLY A 138 -3.92 13.04 1.42
CA GLY A 138 -3.70 13.56 2.77
C GLY A 138 -4.30 12.69 3.88
N ASP A 139 -4.73 11.45 3.56
CA ASP A 139 -5.25 10.52 4.57
C ASP A 139 -4.29 10.40 5.77
N SER A 140 -4.85 10.56 6.97
CA SER A 140 -4.06 10.65 8.21
C SER A 140 -3.40 9.34 8.61
N GLU A 141 -4.01 8.20 8.27
CA GLU A 141 -3.45 6.88 8.55
C GLU A 141 -2.31 6.57 7.57
N LEU A 142 -2.52 6.81 6.27
CA LEU A 142 -1.46 6.71 5.26
C LEU A 142 -0.27 7.61 5.63
N ARG A 143 -0.53 8.87 6.01
CA ARG A 143 0.50 9.79 6.48
C ARG A 143 1.27 9.23 7.68
N ALA A 144 0.55 8.70 8.67
CA ALA A 144 1.18 8.14 9.87
C ALA A 144 2.11 6.97 9.55
N HIS A 145 1.73 6.11 8.60
CA HIS A 145 2.56 4.99 8.15
C HIS A 145 3.82 5.49 7.42
N VAL A 146 3.68 6.44 6.52
CA VAL A 146 4.81 7.04 5.78
C VAL A 146 5.80 7.72 6.72
N ILE A 147 5.33 8.52 7.67
CA ILE A 147 6.20 9.25 8.60
C ILE A 147 6.93 8.31 9.58
N ARG A 148 6.28 7.24 10.01
CA ARG A 148 6.88 6.22 10.89
C ARG A 148 7.83 5.28 10.18
N ALA A 149 7.81 5.25 8.85
CA ALA A 149 8.69 4.40 8.08
C ALA A 149 10.15 4.80 8.26
N THR A 150 10.99 3.83 8.61
CA THR A 150 12.44 3.98 8.67
C THR A 150 13.11 3.31 7.48
N VAL A 151 14.41 3.44 7.37
CA VAL A 151 15.17 2.75 6.33
C VAL A 151 16.19 1.80 6.94
N LYS A 152 16.43 0.70 6.25
CA LYS A 152 17.64 -0.12 6.41
C LYS A 152 18.56 0.14 5.26
N GLU A 153 19.79 0.48 5.58
CA GLU A 153 20.87 0.58 4.60
C GLU A 153 21.54 -0.78 4.41
N SER A 154 21.95 -1.06 3.20
CA SER A 154 22.75 -2.21 2.81
C SER A 154 23.63 -1.82 1.63
N ASP A 155 24.56 -2.70 1.27
CA ASP A 155 25.37 -2.58 0.04
C ASP A 155 24.53 -2.48 -1.25
N LYS A 156 23.25 -2.87 -1.18
CA LYS A 156 22.28 -2.78 -2.30
C LYS A 156 21.43 -1.51 -2.29
N GLY A 157 21.62 -0.62 -1.32
CA GLY A 157 20.87 0.63 -1.14
C GLY A 157 19.94 0.62 0.07
N ILE A 158 19.00 1.57 0.10
CA ILE A 158 18.02 1.75 1.19
C ILE A 158 16.70 1.04 0.89
N ARG A 159 16.09 0.47 1.90
CA ARG A 159 14.73 -0.08 1.84
C ARG A 159 13.91 0.32 3.06
N LEU A 160 12.60 0.44 2.90
CA LEU A 160 11.71 0.68 4.02
C LEU A 160 11.79 -0.43 5.06
N ALA A 161 11.68 -0.04 6.31
CA ALA A 161 11.70 -0.95 7.45
C ALA A 161 10.83 -0.41 8.58
N LYS A 162 10.29 -1.31 9.39
CA LYS A 162 9.65 -0.95 10.66
C LYS A 162 10.70 -0.46 11.65
N GLN A 163 10.37 0.54 12.45
CA GLN A 163 11.27 1.13 13.45
C GLN A 163 11.75 0.11 14.49
N SER A 164 10.95 -0.90 14.79
CA SER A 164 11.26 -1.98 15.74
C SER A 164 10.61 -3.29 15.30
N ARG A 165 11.23 -4.43 15.67
CA ARG A 165 10.63 -5.77 15.52
C ARG A 165 9.71 -6.15 16.69
N SER A 166 9.52 -5.27 17.67
CA SER A 166 8.61 -5.50 18.80
C SER A 166 7.17 -5.63 18.30
N ARG A 167 6.38 -6.52 18.91
CA ARG A 167 4.93 -6.66 18.63
C ARG A 167 4.15 -5.37 18.85
N ASN A 168 4.70 -4.46 19.68
CA ASN A 168 4.10 -3.17 20.02
C ASN A 168 4.70 -2.00 19.22
N ALA A 169 5.56 -2.27 18.21
CA ALA A 169 6.10 -1.22 17.37
C ALA A 169 5.00 -0.57 16.53
N PRO A 170 5.08 0.76 16.28
CA PRO A 170 4.19 1.42 15.34
C PRO A 170 4.21 0.72 13.98
N LYS A 171 3.02 0.45 13.45
CA LYS A 171 2.87 -0.22 12.14
C LYS A 171 3.19 0.76 11.01
N ILE A 172 3.74 0.21 9.93
CA ILE A 172 4.01 0.88 8.66
C ILE A 172 3.64 -0.08 7.53
N ASP A 173 2.39 -0.19 7.25
CA ASP A 173 1.89 -1.11 6.21
C ASP A 173 1.41 -0.32 4.99
#